data_5987a53dc6e0ec93e5bf5fd0289b0b94
#
_entry.id   5987a53dc6e0ec93e5bf5fd0289b0b94
#
_cell.length_a   1.000
_cell.length_b   1.000
_cell.length_c   1.000
_cell.angle_alpha   90.00
_cell.angle_beta   90.00
_cell.angle_gamma   90.00
#
_symmetry.space_group_name_H-M   'P 1'
#
loop_
_entity.id
_entity.type
_entity.pdbx_description
1 polymer ?
#
loop_
_entity_poly.entity_id
_entity_poly.type
_entity_poly.pdbx_seq_one_letter_code
_entity_poly.pdbx_strand_id
1 'polypeptide(L)'
;KEKKIENLKKRDTLGGINFDSVIIADFDESLKSVATSLLYTDVSSTRVSYITLNQWFDDSLLKETSLQPLYFPSINKENYESFKSEYKDAYQKNANQLSFLSYDLVGLVYFLIYSNDFNLDKNIFYKKNKFKGKIGIFEIDKNVITHQLNFYSIDKEKFIKIF
;
A
#
# COMPACT_ATOMS: atom_id res chain seq x y z
N LYS A 1 5.96 15.43 45.81
CA LYS A 1 6.12 14.08 45.20
C LYS A 1 4.78 13.54 44.66
N GLU A 2 3.70 13.59 45.43
CA GLU A 2 2.37 13.09 45.07
C GLU A 2 1.80 13.75 43.81
N LYS A 3 1.83 15.09 43.70
CA LYS A 3 1.40 15.81 42.49
C LYS A 3 2.17 15.40 41.22
N LYS A 4 3.45 14.99 41.37
CA LYS A 4 4.26 14.55 40.23
C LYS A 4 3.88 13.12 39.79
N ILE A 5 3.54 12.28 40.75
CA ILE A 5 3.04 10.93 40.52
C ILE A 5 1.64 10.98 39.89
N GLU A 6 0.76 11.86 40.36
CA GLU A 6 -0.57 12.06 39.81
C GLU A 6 -0.53 12.62 38.38
N ASN A 7 0.39 13.54 38.07
CA ASN A 7 0.61 14.04 36.73
C ASN A 7 1.26 12.98 35.78
N LEU A 8 2.09 12.07 36.31
CA LEU A 8 2.62 10.95 35.55
C LEU A 8 1.52 9.93 35.29
N LYS A 9 0.65 9.61 36.24
CA LYS A 9 -0.53 8.77 36.07
C LYS A 9 -1.51 9.33 35.05
N LYS A 10 -1.67 10.63 34.94
CA LYS A 10 -2.50 11.32 33.92
C LYS A 10 -1.85 11.34 32.53
N ARG A 11 -0.54 11.14 32.44
CA ARG A 11 0.22 11.04 31.19
C ARG A 11 0.48 9.60 30.77
N ASP A 12 0.16 8.65 31.63
CA ASP A 12 0.31 7.25 31.35
C ASP A 12 -0.82 6.82 30.43
N THR A 13 -0.47 6.17 29.34
CA THR A 13 -1.39 5.53 28.38
C THR A 13 -2.25 4.44 29.03
N LEU A 14 -2.00 4.10 30.30
CA LEU A 14 -2.88 3.27 31.15
C LEU A 14 -4.31 3.85 31.29
N GLY A 15 -4.53 5.11 30.93
CA GLY A 15 -5.86 5.74 30.88
C GLY A 15 -6.79 5.24 29.78
N GLY A 16 -6.31 4.34 28.92
CA GLY A 16 -7.05 3.77 27.79
C GLY A 16 -6.72 4.47 26.46
N ILE A 17 -6.72 3.69 25.41
CA ILE A 17 -6.58 4.15 24.02
C ILE A 17 -7.93 4.73 23.60
N ASN A 18 -7.96 5.98 23.14
CA ASN A 18 -9.18 6.69 22.74
C ASN A 18 -9.39 6.68 21.22
N PHE A 19 -8.77 5.76 20.50
CA PHE A 19 -8.90 5.59 19.06
C PHE A 19 -8.88 4.09 18.69
N ASP A 20 -9.52 3.76 17.57
CA ASP A 20 -9.72 2.37 17.12
C ASP A 20 -8.74 1.98 16.00
N SER A 21 -8.07 2.94 15.40
CA SER A 21 -7.14 2.70 14.29
C SER A 21 -5.99 3.71 14.27
N VAL A 22 -4.86 3.26 13.70
CA VAL A 22 -3.69 4.08 13.42
C VAL A 22 -3.32 3.92 11.95
N ILE A 23 -3.14 5.03 11.25
CA ILE A 23 -2.62 5.05 9.90
C ILE A 23 -1.13 5.35 9.97
N ILE A 24 -0.30 4.38 9.56
CA ILE A 24 1.15 4.49 9.54
C ILE A 24 1.58 4.71 8.09
N ALA A 25 1.90 5.97 7.74
CA ALA A 25 2.29 6.35 6.38
C ALA A 25 3.81 6.16 6.19
N ASP A 26 4.28 4.92 6.29
CA ASP A 26 5.70 4.57 6.19
C ASP A 26 5.90 3.20 5.53
N PHE A 27 7.16 2.86 5.21
CA PHE A 27 7.58 1.67 4.50
C PHE A 27 8.81 1.04 5.16
N ASP A 28 9.10 -0.20 4.78
CA ASP A 28 10.32 -0.93 5.14
C ASP A 28 10.63 -0.91 6.64
N GLU A 29 11.86 -0.64 7.02
CA GLU A 29 12.33 -0.62 8.40
C GLU A 29 11.71 0.53 9.22
N SER A 30 11.36 1.65 8.60
CA SER A 30 10.66 2.74 9.26
C SER A 30 9.28 2.32 9.76
N LEU A 31 8.50 1.63 8.94
CA LEU A 31 7.20 1.08 9.33
C LEU A 31 7.33 0.14 10.54
N LYS A 32 8.32 -0.76 10.52
CA LYS A 32 8.58 -1.69 11.62
C LYS A 32 8.98 -0.95 12.90
N SER A 33 9.83 0.06 12.77
CA SER A 33 10.28 0.89 13.91
C SER A 33 9.13 1.65 14.56
N VAL A 34 8.24 2.26 13.76
CA VAL A 34 7.05 2.95 14.25
C VAL A 34 6.11 1.99 14.97
N ALA A 35 5.84 0.82 14.39
CA ALA A 35 4.99 -0.19 15.02
C ALA A 35 5.57 -0.69 16.35
N THR A 36 6.87 -0.92 16.40
CA THR A 36 7.57 -1.29 17.64
C THR A 36 7.44 -0.19 18.69
N SER A 37 7.58 1.07 18.29
CA SER A 37 7.41 2.23 19.20
C SER A 37 6.00 2.33 19.74
N LEU A 38 4.97 2.07 18.92
CA LEU A 38 3.58 2.01 19.33
C LEU A 38 3.34 0.89 20.34
N LEU A 39 3.95 -0.27 20.13
CA LEU A 39 3.84 -1.41 21.05
C LEU A 39 4.40 -1.06 22.44
N TYR A 40 5.49 -0.31 22.51
CA TYR A 40 6.05 0.18 23.79
C TYR A 40 5.13 1.16 24.54
N THR A 41 4.16 1.74 23.86
CA THR A 41 3.13 2.62 24.45
C THR A 41 1.77 1.92 24.64
N ASP A 42 1.77 0.59 24.71
CA ASP A 42 0.57 -0.27 24.84
C ASP A 42 -0.43 -0.17 23.67
N VAL A 43 -0.08 0.49 22.59
CA VAL A 43 -0.84 0.52 21.34
C VAL A 43 -0.42 -0.66 20.48
N SER A 44 -1.08 -1.81 20.65
CA SER A 44 -0.77 -3.02 19.87
C SER A 44 -1.75 -3.20 18.72
N SER A 45 -1.32 -3.89 17.67
CA SER A 45 -2.16 -4.26 16.51
C SER A 45 -3.37 -5.14 16.88
N THR A 46 -3.34 -5.79 18.04
CA THR A 46 -4.47 -6.58 18.58
C THR A 46 -5.54 -5.73 19.26
N ARG A 47 -5.21 -4.50 19.64
CA ARG A 47 -6.13 -3.56 20.32
C ARG A 47 -6.61 -2.45 19.40
N VAL A 48 -5.80 -2.09 18.41
CA VAL A 48 -6.02 -0.97 17.49
C VAL A 48 -5.71 -1.46 16.08
N SER A 49 -6.56 -1.16 15.11
CA SER A 49 -6.34 -1.55 13.71
C SER A 49 -5.16 -0.78 13.10
N TYR A 50 -4.11 -1.48 12.71
CA TYR A 50 -2.99 -0.88 11.99
C TYR A 50 -3.29 -0.84 10.50
N ILE A 51 -3.28 0.35 9.92
CA ILE A 51 -3.50 0.58 8.48
C ILE A 51 -2.26 1.26 7.93
N THR A 52 -1.76 0.81 6.80
CA THR A 52 -0.62 1.44 6.13
C THR A 52 -0.89 1.70 4.65
N LEU A 53 0.08 2.30 3.98
CA LEU A 53 0.05 2.53 2.54
C LEU A 53 0.31 1.23 1.77
N ASN A 54 0.34 1.31 0.44
CA ASN A 54 0.62 0.16 -0.43
C ASN A 54 2.02 -0.41 -0.18
N GLN A 55 2.09 -1.59 0.43
CA GLN A 55 3.34 -2.28 0.79
C GLN A 55 3.86 -3.23 -0.31
N TRP A 56 3.21 -3.31 -1.45
CA TRP A 56 3.63 -4.10 -2.61
C TRP A 56 4.00 -5.57 -2.30
N PHE A 57 3.33 -6.18 -1.33
CA PHE A 57 3.57 -7.57 -0.89
C PHE A 57 5.02 -7.84 -0.48
N ASP A 58 5.55 -6.98 0.39
CA ASP A 58 6.85 -7.17 1.00
C ASP A 58 6.81 -8.37 1.98
N ASP A 59 7.49 -9.46 1.60
CA ASP A 59 7.55 -10.69 2.38
C ASP A 59 8.23 -10.49 3.74
N SER A 60 9.03 -9.43 3.93
CA SER A 60 9.67 -9.15 5.21
C SER A 60 8.64 -8.82 6.31
N LEU A 61 7.49 -8.25 5.93
CA LEU A 61 6.40 -7.93 6.84
C LEU A 61 5.69 -9.16 7.39
N LEU A 62 5.76 -10.30 6.70
CA LEU A 62 5.15 -11.55 7.16
C LEU A 62 5.78 -12.06 8.47
N LYS A 63 7.04 -11.70 8.72
CA LYS A 63 7.78 -12.12 9.93
C LYS A 63 7.60 -11.14 11.10
N GLU A 64 7.02 -9.98 10.86
CA GLU A 64 6.85 -8.93 11.87
C GLU A 64 5.52 -9.12 12.63
N THR A 65 5.55 -9.95 13.65
CA THR A 65 4.35 -10.26 14.45
C THR A 65 3.78 -9.05 15.20
N SER A 66 4.61 -8.06 15.52
CA SER A 66 4.19 -6.80 16.15
C SER A 66 3.27 -5.95 15.26
N LEU A 67 3.36 -6.14 13.94
CA LEU A 67 2.51 -5.48 12.95
C LEU A 67 1.20 -6.21 12.65
N GLN A 68 1.04 -7.45 13.10
CA GLN A 68 -0.10 -8.29 12.68
C GLN A 68 -1.25 -8.25 13.70
N PRO A 69 -2.50 -8.04 13.24
CA PRO A 69 -2.91 -7.83 11.84
C PRO A 69 -2.54 -6.44 11.31
N LEU A 70 -2.05 -6.37 10.06
CA LEU A 70 -1.76 -5.13 9.35
C LEU A 70 -2.66 -5.04 8.11
N TYR A 71 -3.27 -3.88 7.88
CA TYR A 71 -4.16 -3.63 6.75
C TYR A 71 -3.54 -2.65 5.76
N PHE A 72 -3.69 -2.91 4.45
CA PHE A 72 -3.13 -2.02 3.43
C PHE A 72 -3.83 -2.17 2.07
N PRO A 73 -3.95 -1.09 1.29
CA PRO A 73 -4.34 -1.16 -0.10
C PRO A 73 -3.18 -1.66 -0.95
N SER A 74 -3.44 -2.46 -1.97
CA SER A 74 -2.44 -2.84 -2.96
C SER A 74 -3.08 -3.28 -4.28
N ILE A 75 -2.24 -3.51 -5.28
CA ILE A 75 -2.62 -4.07 -6.57
C ILE A 75 -3.09 -5.52 -6.42
N ASN A 76 -3.57 -6.14 -7.50
CA ASN A 76 -3.91 -7.57 -7.46
C ASN A 76 -2.64 -8.41 -7.27
N LYS A 77 -2.64 -9.28 -6.25
CA LYS A 77 -1.48 -10.10 -5.89
C LYS A 77 -1.07 -11.08 -7.00
N GLU A 78 -2.03 -11.70 -7.66
CA GLU A 78 -1.76 -12.64 -8.75
C GLU A 78 -1.09 -11.95 -9.92
N ASN A 79 -1.58 -10.77 -10.30
CA ASN A 79 -0.95 -9.95 -11.34
C ASN A 79 0.47 -9.52 -10.96
N TYR A 80 0.68 -9.17 -9.68
CA TYR A 80 1.99 -8.83 -9.16
C TYR A 80 2.98 -9.99 -9.31
N GLU A 81 2.62 -11.19 -8.87
CA GLU A 81 3.47 -12.37 -8.94
C GLU A 81 3.74 -12.79 -10.40
N SER A 82 2.71 -12.74 -11.26
CA SER A 82 2.86 -13.02 -12.71
C SER A 82 3.86 -12.06 -13.35
N PHE A 83 3.73 -10.75 -13.10
CA PHE A 83 4.66 -9.77 -13.66
C PHE A 83 6.09 -9.97 -13.13
N LYS A 84 6.28 -10.25 -11.83
CA LYS A 84 7.59 -10.56 -11.26
C LYS A 84 8.28 -11.71 -12.00
N SER A 85 7.53 -12.80 -12.23
CA SER A 85 8.06 -13.96 -12.96
C SER A 85 8.44 -13.61 -14.40
N GLU A 86 7.53 -12.98 -15.14
CA GLU A 86 7.76 -12.58 -16.53
C GLU A 86 8.97 -11.63 -16.67
N TYR A 87 9.07 -10.66 -15.75
CA TYR A 87 10.18 -9.70 -15.75
C TYR A 87 11.51 -10.40 -15.46
N LYS A 88 11.52 -11.31 -14.49
CA LYS A 88 12.71 -12.09 -14.15
C LYS A 88 13.16 -12.99 -15.31
N ASP A 89 12.22 -13.61 -16.00
CA ASP A 89 12.51 -14.47 -17.17
C ASP A 89 13.09 -13.65 -18.34
N ALA A 90 12.54 -12.45 -18.57
CA ALA A 90 12.97 -11.58 -19.67
C ALA A 90 14.31 -10.89 -19.41
N TYR A 91 14.56 -10.43 -18.17
CA TYR A 91 15.69 -9.55 -17.86
C TYR A 91 16.71 -10.17 -16.89
N GLN A 92 16.47 -11.36 -16.36
CA GLN A 92 17.30 -12.04 -15.34
C GLN A 92 17.53 -11.17 -14.10
N LYS A 93 16.58 -10.28 -13.78
CA LYS A 93 16.59 -9.34 -12.64
C LYS A 93 15.23 -9.33 -11.96
N ASN A 94 15.22 -8.94 -10.68
CA ASN A 94 13.97 -8.74 -9.98
C ASN A 94 13.34 -7.39 -10.38
N ALA A 95 12.03 -7.42 -10.65
CA ALA A 95 11.26 -6.20 -10.86
C ALA A 95 11.15 -5.42 -9.55
N ASN A 96 11.24 -4.09 -9.64
CA ASN A 96 10.96 -3.16 -8.55
C ASN A 96 9.62 -2.45 -8.79
N GLN A 97 9.18 -1.64 -7.84
CA GLN A 97 7.92 -0.90 -7.94
C GLN A 97 7.85 0.01 -9.19
N LEU A 98 8.96 0.65 -9.54
CA LEU A 98 9.02 1.50 -10.74
C LEU A 98 8.88 0.69 -12.02
N SER A 99 9.37 -0.54 -12.06
CA SER A 99 9.22 -1.44 -13.23
C SER A 99 7.74 -1.72 -13.52
N PHE A 100 6.95 -1.98 -12.49
CA PHE A 100 5.50 -2.20 -12.62
C PHE A 100 4.78 -0.95 -13.13
N LEU A 101 5.02 0.19 -12.47
CA LEU A 101 4.38 1.45 -12.84
C LEU A 101 4.76 1.89 -14.24
N SER A 102 6.02 1.74 -14.61
CA SER A 102 6.53 2.13 -15.94
C SER A 102 5.93 1.25 -17.04
N TYR A 103 5.79 -0.04 -16.79
CA TYR A 103 5.18 -0.96 -17.77
C TYR A 103 3.74 -0.53 -18.09
N ASP A 104 2.92 -0.32 -17.08
CA ASP A 104 1.53 0.08 -17.29
C ASP A 104 1.40 1.51 -17.79
N LEU A 105 2.30 2.42 -17.42
CA LEU A 105 2.32 3.78 -17.96
C LEU A 105 2.57 3.78 -19.48
N VAL A 106 3.53 3.00 -19.95
CA VAL A 106 3.79 2.88 -21.40
C VAL A 106 2.57 2.27 -22.10
N GLY A 107 1.97 1.23 -21.53
CA GLY A 107 0.74 0.63 -22.05
C GLY A 107 -0.43 1.61 -22.10
N LEU A 108 -0.60 2.42 -21.06
CA LEU A 108 -1.61 3.46 -21.01
C LEU A 108 -1.41 4.53 -22.10
N VAL A 109 -0.20 5.05 -22.25
CA VAL A 109 0.11 6.04 -23.28
C VAL A 109 -0.14 5.48 -24.68
N TYR A 110 0.31 4.24 -24.94
CA TYR A 110 0.03 3.57 -26.20
C TYR A 110 -1.47 3.41 -26.46
N PHE A 111 -2.23 2.96 -25.47
CA PHE A 111 -3.68 2.80 -25.55
C PHE A 111 -4.38 4.13 -25.91
N LEU A 112 -4.00 5.23 -25.25
CA LEU A 112 -4.59 6.54 -25.51
C LEU A 112 -4.28 7.05 -26.92
N ILE A 113 -3.05 6.89 -27.37
CA ILE A 113 -2.63 7.28 -28.73
C ILE A 113 -3.35 6.42 -29.78
N TYR A 114 -3.40 5.11 -29.58
CA TYR A 114 -4.11 4.19 -30.47
C TYR A 114 -5.60 4.51 -30.55
N SER A 115 -6.24 4.78 -29.41
CA SER A 115 -7.68 5.13 -29.34
C SER A 115 -8.01 6.49 -29.94
N ASN A 116 -6.99 7.28 -30.29
CA ASN A 116 -7.14 8.62 -30.90
C ASN A 116 -6.49 8.66 -32.32
N ASP A 117 -6.56 7.54 -33.07
CA ASP A 117 -6.06 7.42 -34.43
C ASP A 117 -4.59 7.85 -34.60
N PHE A 118 -3.74 7.48 -33.62
CA PHE A 118 -2.33 7.86 -33.53
C PHE A 118 -2.06 9.37 -33.46
N ASN A 119 -3.08 10.15 -33.11
CA ASN A 119 -2.93 11.58 -32.91
C ASN A 119 -2.61 11.88 -31.44
N LEU A 120 -1.44 12.47 -31.16
CA LEU A 120 -1.02 12.87 -29.83
C LEU A 120 -1.54 14.28 -29.51
N ASP A 121 -2.82 14.41 -29.22
CA ASP A 121 -3.42 15.66 -28.74
C ASP A 121 -3.44 15.67 -27.20
N LYS A 122 -3.10 16.82 -26.59
CA LYS A 122 -3.17 17.01 -25.14
C LYS A 122 -4.55 16.69 -24.55
N ASN A 123 -5.60 16.88 -25.34
CA ASN A 123 -6.97 16.63 -24.92
C ASN A 123 -7.29 15.16 -24.65
N ILE A 124 -6.46 14.21 -25.11
CA ILE A 124 -6.68 12.78 -24.82
C ILE A 124 -6.63 12.48 -23.32
N PHE A 125 -5.84 13.24 -22.55
CA PHE A 125 -5.74 13.09 -21.11
C PHE A 125 -6.90 13.76 -20.34
N TYR A 126 -7.68 14.62 -20.99
CA TYR A 126 -8.85 15.25 -20.37
C TYR A 126 -10.14 14.46 -20.55
N LYS A 127 -10.19 13.58 -21.54
CA LYS A 127 -11.34 12.70 -21.77
C LYS A 127 -11.37 11.58 -20.73
N LYS A 128 -12.57 11.30 -20.23
CA LYS A 128 -12.75 10.15 -19.33
C LYS A 128 -12.44 8.85 -20.08
N ASN A 129 -11.45 8.14 -19.60
CA ASN A 129 -10.99 6.85 -20.14
C ASN A 129 -10.75 5.87 -19.02
N LYS A 130 -10.88 4.58 -19.36
CA LYS A 130 -10.56 3.47 -18.46
C LYS A 130 -9.61 2.52 -19.16
N PHE A 131 -8.48 2.26 -18.52
CA PHE A 131 -7.45 1.36 -19.03
C PHE A 131 -7.24 0.21 -18.05
N LYS A 132 -7.23 -1.02 -18.56
CA LYS A 132 -6.87 -2.22 -17.80
C LYS A 132 -5.42 -2.56 -18.10
N GLY A 133 -4.54 -2.18 -17.20
CA GLY A 133 -3.12 -2.52 -17.25
C GLY A 133 -2.81 -3.92 -16.72
N LYS A 134 -1.53 -4.26 -16.70
CA LYS A 134 -1.04 -5.53 -16.15
C LYS A 134 -1.25 -5.59 -14.63
N ILE A 135 -1.02 -4.50 -13.94
CA ILE A 135 -1.11 -4.44 -12.48
C ILE A 135 -2.46 -3.93 -11.95
N GLY A 136 -3.34 -3.43 -12.80
CA GLY A 136 -4.65 -3.00 -12.35
C GLY A 136 -5.43 -2.15 -13.33
N ILE A 137 -6.49 -1.54 -12.81
CA ILE A 137 -7.39 -0.68 -13.58
C ILE A 137 -7.09 0.77 -13.25
N PHE A 138 -6.85 1.57 -14.29
CA PHE A 138 -6.64 3.00 -14.20
C PHE A 138 -7.82 3.73 -14.85
N GLU A 139 -8.29 4.77 -14.19
CA GLU A 139 -9.27 5.69 -14.77
C GLU A 139 -8.61 7.06 -14.91
N ILE A 140 -8.81 7.70 -16.06
CA ILE A 140 -8.36 9.06 -16.33
C ILE A 140 -9.60 9.94 -16.46
N ASP A 141 -9.60 11.04 -15.74
CA ASP A 141 -10.60 12.10 -15.88
C ASP A 141 -9.92 13.44 -15.57
N LYS A 142 -10.02 14.40 -16.49
CA LYS A 142 -9.50 15.77 -16.33
C LYS A 142 -8.04 15.82 -15.81
N ASN A 143 -7.13 15.06 -16.43
CA ASN A 143 -5.72 14.91 -16.03
C ASN A 143 -5.48 14.24 -14.67
N VAL A 144 -6.50 13.69 -14.04
CA VAL A 144 -6.34 12.91 -12.82
C VAL A 144 -6.36 11.43 -13.17
N ILE A 145 -5.36 10.70 -12.70
CA ILE A 145 -5.28 9.25 -12.83
C ILE A 145 -5.66 8.65 -11.49
N THR A 146 -6.69 7.81 -11.50
CA THR A 146 -7.10 7.02 -10.33
C THR A 146 -6.79 5.55 -10.58
N HIS A 147 -6.12 4.90 -9.64
CA HIS A 147 -5.82 3.49 -9.70
C HIS A 147 -6.73 2.73 -8.74
N GLN A 148 -7.45 1.72 -9.25
CA GLN A 148 -8.29 0.86 -8.42
C GLN A 148 -7.41 -0.16 -7.70
N LEU A 149 -7.40 -0.12 -6.38
CA LEU A 149 -6.67 -1.04 -5.52
C LEU A 149 -7.61 -2.03 -4.85
N ASN A 150 -7.08 -3.21 -4.53
CA ASN A 150 -7.70 -4.15 -3.61
C ASN A 150 -7.26 -3.83 -2.18
N PHE A 151 -7.93 -4.39 -1.18
CA PHE A 151 -7.56 -4.23 0.21
C PHE A 151 -7.14 -5.58 0.79
N TYR A 152 -6.01 -5.57 1.49
CA TYR A 152 -5.38 -6.76 2.04
C TYR A 152 -5.14 -6.62 3.53
N SER A 153 -4.96 -7.75 4.18
CA SER A 153 -4.34 -7.83 5.50
C SER A 153 -3.15 -8.77 5.48
N ILE A 154 -2.22 -8.52 6.41
CA ILE A 154 -1.24 -9.52 6.84
C ILE A 154 -1.72 -10.04 8.18
N ASP A 155 -2.01 -11.32 8.25
CA ASP A 155 -2.37 -12.02 9.48
C ASP A 155 -1.80 -13.44 9.44
N LYS A 156 -1.25 -13.88 10.57
CA LYS A 156 -0.64 -15.21 10.71
C LYS A 156 0.36 -15.53 9.58
N GLU A 157 1.24 -14.57 9.31
CA GLU A 157 2.29 -14.67 8.29
C GLU A 157 1.78 -14.89 6.87
N LYS A 158 0.57 -14.41 6.55
CA LYS A 158 -0.04 -14.54 5.22
C LYS A 158 -0.65 -13.24 4.75
N PHE A 159 -0.55 -12.99 3.44
CA PHE A 159 -1.34 -11.98 2.76
C PHE A 159 -2.75 -12.50 2.50
N ILE A 160 -3.74 -11.84 3.03
CA ILE A 160 -5.16 -12.20 2.89
C ILE A 160 -5.86 -11.06 2.17
N LYS A 161 -6.50 -11.35 1.03
CA LYS A 161 -7.35 -10.38 0.35
C LYS A 161 -8.66 -10.24 1.12
N ILE A 162 -9.06 -8.99 1.40
CA ILE A 162 -10.31 -8.68 2.10
C ILE A 162 -11.40 -8.36 1.08
N PHE A 163 -11.10 -7.48 0.10
CA PHE A 163 -12.00 -7.14 -1.02
C PHE A 163 -11.24 -6.54 -2.21
#